data_0baacd19ad20547dff7caf7879f0d187
#
_entry.id   0baacd19ad20547dff7caf7879f0d187
#
_cell.length_a   1.000
_cell.length_b   1.000
_cell.length_c   1.000
_cell.angle_alpha   90.00
_cell.angle_beta   90.00
_cell.angle_gamma   90.00
#
_symmetry.space_group_name_H-M   'P 1'
#
loop_
_entity.id
_entity.type
_entity.pdbx_description
1 polymer ?
#
loop_
_entity_poly.entity_id
_entity_poly.type
_entity_poly.pdbx_seq_one_letter_code
_entity_poly.pdbx_strand_id
1 'polypeptide(L)'
;MRKTHLMLVGLLLSFAANATNDIPRPEYPRPQFERTTWVNLNGTWTYEFDLDDSGKKRNLPTAKELSKTITVPFCPESKLSGVNHTDFIKKMWYQRSLPIPADWSNKKI
;
A
#
# COMPACT_ATOMS: atom_id res chain seq x y z
N MET A 1 8.16 -58.63 -28.34
CA MET A 1 8.82 -57.54 -27.56
C MET A 1 7.84 -56.39 -27.41
N ARG A 2 7.14 -56.29 -26.29
CA ARG A 2 6.20 -55.18 -25.99
C ARG A 2 6.95 -54.09 -25.21
N LYS A 3 7.14 -52.94 -25.80
CA LYS A 3 7.70 -51.73 -25.11
C LYS A 3 6.56 -51.03 -24.38
N THR A 4 6.52 -51.15 -23.06
CA THR A 4 5.66 -50.38 -22.18
C THR A 4 6.24 -49.00 -21.98
N HIS A 5 5.59 -47.95 -22.53
CA HIS A 5 5.88 -46.56 -22.24
C HIS A 5 5.19 -46.19 -20.92
N LEU A 6 5.99 -45.97 -19.91
CA LEU A 6 5.58 -45.42 -18.61
C LEU A 6 5.39 -43.92 -18.77
N MET A 7 4.12 -43.46 -18.85
CA MET A 7 3.80 -42.02 -18.80
C MET A 7 3.89 -41.55 -17.35
N LEU A 8 4.92 -40.73 -17.07
CA LEU A 8 5.06 -40.02 -15.81
C LEU A 8 4.19 -38.77 -15.85
N VAL A 9 3.00 -38.82 -15.26
CA VAL A 9 2.11 -37.68 -15.08
C VAL A 9 2.67 -36.85 -13.91
N GLY A 10 3.41 -35.79 -14.24
CA GLY A 10 3.87 -34.79 -13.27
C GLY A 10 2.69 -33.95 -12.78
N LEU A 11 2.26 -34.16 -11.54
CA LEU A 11 1.27 -33.34 -10.86
C LEU A 11 1.94 -32.00 -10.44
N LEU A 12 1.78 -30.96 -11.25
CA LEU A 12 2.16 -29.58 -10.88
C LEU A 12 1.18 -29.06 -9.82
N LEU A 13 1.58 -29.14 -8.55
CA LEU A 13 0.92 -28.43 -7.47
C LEU A 13 1.22 -26.93 -7.64
N SER A 14 0.30 -26.19 -8.22
CA SER A 14 0.31 -24.72 -8.20
C SER A 14 0.00 -24.26 -6.77
N PHE A 15 1.02 -23.89 -6.02
CA PHE A 15 0.85 -23.11 -4.80
C PHE A 15 0.36 -21.71 -5.22
N ALA A 16 -0.96 -21.48 -5.14
CA ALA A 16 -1.49 -20.13 -5.13
C ALA A 16 -0.99 -19.46 -3.83
N ALA A 17 0.03 -18.65 -3.93
CA ALA A 17 0.40 -17.73 -2.86
C ALA A 17 -0.78 -16.77 -2.67
N ASN A 18 -1.61 -17.00 -1.65
CA ASN A 18 -2.53 -15.99 -1.17
C ASN A 18 -1.67 -14.83 -0.67
N ALA A 19 -1.57 -13.77 -1.47
CA ALA A 19 -1.09 -12.48 -1.00
C ALA A 19 -2.11 -12.02 0.04
N THR A 20 -1.89 -12.33 1.29
CA THR A 20 -2.56 -11.67 2.40
C THR A 20 -2.21 -10.21 2.27
N ASN A 21 -3.23 -9.35 2.07
CA ASN A 21 -3.09 -7.91 2.19
C ASN A 21 -2.82 -7.59 3.66
N ASP A 22 -1.61 -7.90 4.09
CA ASP A 22 -1.18 -7.69 5.46
C ASP A 22 -0.99 -6.19 5.65
N ILE A 23 -1.93 -5.58 6.38
CA ILE A 23 -1.85 -4.16 6.73
C ILE A 23 -0.69 -4.02 7.73
N PRO A 24 0.38 -3.27 7.40
CA PRO A 24 1.48 -3.05 8.33
C PRO A 24 0.98 -2.27 9.54
N ARG A 25 1.33 -2.70 10.75
CA ARG A 25 0.88 -2.09 12.01
C ARG A 25 -0.66 -2.00 12.07
N PRO A 26 -1.36 -3.15 12.12
CA PRO A 26 -2.83 -3.20 12.07
C PRO A 26 -3.50 -2.77 13.38
N GLU A 27 -2.73 -2.68 14.48
CA GLU A 27 -3.23 -2.34 15.81
C GLU A 27 -3.86 -0.94 15.88
N TYR A 28 -4.91 -0.80 16.69
CA TYR A 28 -5.51 0.50 16.98
C TYR A 28 -4.50 1.40 17.72
N PRO A 29 -4.27 2.65 17.27
CA PRO A 29 -3.17 3.49 17.79
C PRO A 29 -3.33 3.91 19.26
N ARG A 30 -4.55 3.87 19.80
CA ARG A 30 -4.86 4.19 21.19
C ARG A 30 -5.87 3.17 21.74
N PRO A 31 -5.44 1.96 22.10
CA PRO A 31 -6.36 0.88 22.46
C PRO A 31 -7.26 1.19 23.65
N GLN A 32 -6.87 2.09 24.57
CA GLN A 32 -7.68 2.55 25.68
C GLN A 32 -8.86 3.47 25.29
N PHE A 33 -8.87 3.98 24.07
CA PHE A 33 -9.92 4.86 23.50
C PHE A 33 -10.42 4.35 22.16
N GLU A 34 -10.49 3.05 22.00
CA GLU A 34 -10.89 2.40 20.76
C GLU A 34 -12.33 2.77 20.38
N ARG A 35 -12.55 3.06 19.09
CA ARG A 35 -13.88 3.28 18.50
C ARG A 35 -14.28 2.07 17.70
N THR A 36 -15.56 1.73 17.71
CA THR A 36 -16.10 0.58 16.97
C THR A 36 -16.06 0.79 15.44
N THR A 37 -16.11 2.05 14.99
CA THR A 37 -16.09 2.42 13.57
C THR A 37 -14.81 3.20 13.26
N TRP A 38 -13.83 2.55 12.66
CA TRP A 38 -12.60 3.16 12.15
C TRP A 38 -12.03 2.33 11.01
N VAL A 39 -11.19 2.92 10.21
CA VAL A 39 -10.47 2.25 9.12
C VAL A 39 -8.99 2.52 9.26
N ASN A 40 -8.17 1.47 9.25
CA ASN A 40 -6.74 1.60 9.20
C ASN A 40 -6.30 1.98 7.78
N LEU A 41 -5.63 3.12 7.62
CA LEU A 41 -5.14 3.62 6.35
C LEU A 41 -3.69 3.24 6.06
N ASN A 42 -3.07 2.42 6.91
CA ASN A 42 -1.73 1.89 6.62
C ASN A 42 -1.75 0.99 5.39
N GLY A 43 -0.60 0.79 4.78
CA GLY A 43 -0.45 0.00 3.57
C GLY A 43 0.15 0.81 2.43
N THR A 44 -0.11 0.42 1.20
CA THR A 44 0.46 1.06 0.02
C THR A 44 -0.24 2.38 -0.30
N TRP A 45 0.55 3.44 -0.37
CA TRP A 45 0.16 4.77 -0.85
C TRP A 45 0.99 5.12 -2.08
N THR A 46 0.51 6.05 -2.88
CA THR A 46 1.34 6.67 -3.91
C THR A 46 1.96 7.96 -3.40
N TYR A 47 3.14 8.30 -3.92
CA TYR A 47 3.84 9.51 -3.52
C TYR A 47 4.64 10.14 -4.64
N GLU A 48 5.02 11.40 -4.44
CA GLU A 48 5.92 12.14 -5.32
C GLU A 48 6.78 13.10 -4.49
N PHE A 49 8.07 13.17 -4.78
CA PHE A 49 8.93 14.19 -4.21
C PHE A 49 8.69 15.56 -4.83
N ASP A 50 8.79 16.58 -4.00
CA ASP A 50 8.66 17.99 -4.39
C ASP A 50 9.84 18.77 -3.83
N LEU A 51 11.02 18.54 -4.37
CA LEU A 51 12.28 19.06 -3.87
C LEU A 51 12.48 20.55 -4.23
N ASP A 52 11.87 21.00 -5.31
CA ASP A 52 11.97 22.35 -5.88
C ASP A 52 10.72 23.21 -5.69
N ASP A 53 9.73 22.73 -4.92
CA ASP A 53 8.46 23.41 -4.70
C ASP A 53 7.61 23.59 -5.98
N SER A 54 7.75 22.69 -6.93
CA SER A 54 7.04 22.70 -8.20
C SER A 54 5.74 21.87 -8.21
N GLY A 55 5.41 21.19 -7.12
CA GLY A 55 4.33 20.21 -7.05
C GLY A 55 2.98 20.75 -7.50
N LYS A 56 2.63 21.99 -7.15
CA LYS A 56 1.42 22.65 -7.63
C LYS A 56 1.46 22.93 -9.14
N LYS A 57 2.61 23.36 -9.67
CA LYS A 57 2.78 23.58 -11.12
C LYS A 57 2.70 22.28 -11.92
N ARG A 58 3.14 21.16 -11.32
CA ARG A 58 3.04 19.81 -11.88
C ARG A 58 1.64 19.18 -11.69
N ASN A 59 0.69 19.93 -11.11
CA ASN A 59 -0.67 19.48 -10.81
C ASN A 59 -0.75 18.23 -9.92
N LEU A 60 0.21 18.03 -9.01
CA LEU A 60 0.22 16.88 -8.11
C LEU A 60 -1.03 16.78 -7.22
N PRO A 61 -1.61 17.91 -6.69
CA PRO A 61 -2.82 17.85 -5.88
C PRO A 61 -4.06 17.30 -6.60
N THR A 62 -4.09 17.38 -7.93
CA THR A 62 -5.22 16.95 -8.77
C THR A 62 -4.87 15.76 -9.65
N ALA A 63 -3.66 15.22 -9.50
CA ALA A 63 -3.25 14.04 -10.23
C ALA A 63 -4.14 12.83 -9.89
N LYS A 64 -4.49 12.05 -10.90
CA LYS A 64 -5.28 10.82 -10.68
C LYS A 64 -4.50 9.83 -9.81
N GLU A 65 -3.20 9.75 -10.01
CA GLU A 65 -2.29 8.90 -9.25
C GLU A 65 -0.88 9.50 -9.30
N LEU A 66 -0.14 9.40 -8.19
CA LEU A 66 1.26 9.80 -8.13
C LEU A 66 2.16 8.65 -8.59
N SER A 67 3.39 8.96 -9.05
CA SER A 67 4.20 8.05 -9.85
C SER A 67 4.89 6.93 -9.07
N LYS A 68 5.04 7.06 -7.76
CA LYS A 68 5.82 6.14 -6.92
C LYS A 68 4.97 5.59 -5.78
N THR A 69 5.41 4.49 -5.19
CA THR A 69 4.70 3.81 -4.08
C THR A 69 5.53 3.79 -2.82
N ILE A 70 4.86 3.91 -1.68
CA ILE A 70 5.44 3.85 -0.34
C ILE A 70 4.56 3.03 0.59
N THR A 71 5.15 2.29 1.51
CA THR A 71 4.42 1.56 2.56
C THR A 71 4.28 2.42 3.81
N VAL A 72 3.08 2.92 4.06
CA VAL A 72 2.72 3.67 5.28
C VAL A 72 2.42 2.66 6.41
N PRO A 73 2.85 2.88 7.66
CA PRO A 73 3.27 4.14 8.28
C PRO A 73 4.79 4.37 8.32
N PHE A 74 5.56 3.65 7.53
CA PHE A 74 7.02 3.79 7.56
C PHE A 74 7.46 5.08 6.86
N CYS A 75 8.46 5.75 7.45
CA CYS A 75 9.02 6.98 6.88
C CYS A 75 9.85 6.70 5.62
N PRO A 76 10.02 7.67 4.71
CA PRO A 76 10.76 7.48 3.45
C PRO A 76 12.20 7.00 3.63
N GLU A 77 12.85 7.34 4.75
CA GLU A 77 14.22 6.94 5.07
C GLU A 77 14.32 5.45 5.42
N SER A 78 13.22 4.85 5.86
CA SER A 78 13.18 3.44 6.26
C SER A 78 13.16 2.50 5.05
N LYS A 79 13.93 1.40 5.13
CA LYS A 79 13.84 0.29 4.17
C LYS A 79 12.44 -0.35 4.16
N LEU A 80 11.74 -0.35 5.29
CA LEU A 80 10.38 -0.90 5.42
C LEU A 80 9.35 -0.12 4.61
N SER A 81 9.60 1.15 4.31
CA SER A 81 8.75 1.95 3.44
C SER A 81 8.83 1.53 1.97
N GLY A 82 9.88 0.82 1.57
CA GLY A 82 10.21 0.53 0.19
C GLY A 82 10.90 1.68 -0.55
N VAL A 83 11.12 2.83 0.08
CA VAL A 83 11.75 4.02 -0.52
C VAL A 83 13.23 4.11 -0.19
N ASN A 84 13.58 3.95 1.09
CA ASN A 84 14.96 3.97 1.60
C ASN A 84 15.74 5.23 1.13
N HIS A 85 15.11 6.40 1.20
CA HIS A 85 15.69 7.68 0.80
C HIS A 85 16.19 8.43 2.04
N THR A 86 17.48 8.56 2.20
CA THR A 86 18.14 9.12 3.39
C THR A 86 18.53 10.59 3.25
N ASP A 87 18.46 11.15 2.04
CA ASP A 87 18.75 12.55 1.80
C ASP A 87 17.60 13.45 2.24
N PHE A 88 17.89 14.74 2.40
CA PHE A 88 16.89 15.72 2.81
C PHE A 88 15.72 15.82 1.81
N ILE A 89 14.51 15.71 2.32
CA ILE A 89 13.27 15.86 1.56
C ILE A 89 12.60 17.17 1.97
N LYS A 90 12.61 18.17 1.08
CA LYS A 90 11.99 19.46 1.34
C LYS A 90 10.47 19.35 1.46
N LYS A 91 9.82 18.67 0.52
CA LYS A 91 8.39 18.38 0.49
C LYS A 91 8.12 17.04 -0.17
N MET A 92 7.03 16.43 0.22
CA MET A 92 6.56 15.17 -0.33
C MET A 92 5.02 15.14 -0.37
N TRP A 93 4.49 14.71 -1.48
CA TRP A 93 3.05 14.53 -1.68
C TRP A 93 2.68 13.08 -1.51
N TYR A 94 1.61 12.82 -0.78
CA TYR A 94 1.06 11.49 -0.57
C TYR A 94 -0.35 11.42 -1.09
N GLN A 95 -0.73 10.32 -1.68
CA GLN A 95 -2.08 10.10 -2.18
C GLN A 95 -2.54 8.67 -1.93
N ARG A 96 -3.80 8.53 -1.53
CA ARG A 96 -4.48 7.26 -1.43
C ARG A 96 -5.96 7.42 -1.73
N SER A 97 -6.53 6.49 -2.49
CA SER A 97 -7.98 6.37 -2.63
C SER A 97 -8.57 5.64 -1.43
N LEU A 98 -9.60 6.21 -0.84
CA LEU A 98 -10.31 5.66 0.30
C LEU A 98 -11.75 5.29 -0.12
N PRO A 99 -12.11 4.00 -0.15
CA PRO A 99 -13.51 3.61 -0.27
C PRO A 99 -14.24 3.95 1.04
N ILE A 100 -15.23 4.82 0.96
CA ILE A 100 -16.06 5.16 2.11
C ILE A 100 -17.12 4.07 2.30
N PRO A 101 -17.18 3.42 3.48
CA PRO A 101 -18.23 2.44 3.77
C PRO A 101 -19.63 3.04 3.63
N ALA A 102 -20.57 2.30 3.05
CA ALA A 102 -21.92 2.80 2.76
C ALA A 102 -22.69 3.24 4.02
N ASP A 103 -22.44 2.59 5.16
CA ASP A 103 -23.01 2.92 6.46
C ASP A 103 -22.47 4.24 7.07
N TRP A 104 -21.48 4.88 6.41
CA TRP A 104 -20.93 6.18 6.81
C TRP A 104 -21.57 7.36 6.07
N SER A 105 -22.50 7.12 5.15
CA SER A 105 -23.09 8.14 4.27
C SER A 105 -23.69 9.36 5.00
N ASN A 106 -24.14 9.19 6.24
CA ASN A 106 -24.71 10.25 7.08
C ASN A 106 -23.80 10.67 8.25
N LYS A 107 -22.52 10.30 8.21
CA LYS A 107 -21.56 10.64 9.26
C LYS A 107 -20.59 11.70 8.76
N LYS A 108 -20.09 12.51 9.68
CA LYS A 108 -18.97 13.41 9.42
C LYS A 108 -17.67 12.57 9.48
N ILE A 109 -16.94 12.55 8.39
CA ILE A 109 -15.68 11.82 8.22
C ILE A 109 -14.50 12.79 8.39
#